data_4c6af68a54df5c6d3486d18d33a2dfc1
#
_entry.id   4c6af68a54df5c6d3486d18d33a2dfc1
#
_cell.length_a   1.000
_cell.length_b   1.000
_cell.length_c   1.000
_cell.angle_alpha   90.00
_cell.angle_beta   90.00
_cell.angle_gamma   90.00
#
_symmetry.space_group_name_H-M   'P 1'
#
loop_
_entity.id
_entity.type
_entity.pdbx_description
1 polymer ?
#
loop_
_entity_poly.entity_id
_entity_poly.type
_entity_poly.pdbx_seq_one_letter_code
_entity_poly.pdbx_strand_id
1 'polypeptide(L)'
;MIPQFEEIRIQALKELSSGVVMRAKELRIPLAKHFGLTEEEMNAWYPSGNGEIFLDRISWALSYLFIAGLVEKPQRGDYKISEKGLSMLSSCTEEQINEFVKVTVNAKAPKKDKNKEASNIASHVENDERTPEEELADSYDRIKQNVQSQILTTILSKQPREFERLVVKLLQAMGYGGEIKNSGIVTKLSNDGG
;
A
#
# COMPACT_ATOMS: atom_id res chain seq x y z
N MET A 1 15.48 5.38 0.74
CA MET A 1 14.20 4.98 1.41
C MET A 1 13.09 5.91 0.95
N ILE A 2 11.94 5.38 0.54
CA ILE A 2 10.82 6.18 0.03
C ILE A 2 10.19 6.95 1.20
N PRO A 3 10.07 8.30 1.13
CA PRO A 3 9.54 9.14 2.21
C PRO A 3 8.06 8.85 2.48
N GLN A 4 7.61 9.09 3.70
CA GLN A 4 6.20 8.96 4.06
C GLN A 4 5.38 10.09 3.44
N PHE A 5 4.07 9.88 3.27
CA PHE A 5 3.22 10.87 2.59
C PHE A 5 3.11 12.20 3.37
N GLU A 6 3.38 12.21 4.67
CA GLU A 6 3.44 13.44 5.46
C GLU A 6 4.63 14.31 5.12
N GLU A 7 5.81 13.72 4.89
CA GLU A 7 7.01 14.41 4.44
C GLU A 7 6.83 14.92 3.01
N ILE A 8 6.25 14.08 2.15
CA ILE A 8 5.91 14.44 0.77
C ILE A 8 4.94 15.62 0.72
N ARG A 9 3.98 15.69 1.64
CA ARG A 9 2.95 16.73 1.72
C ARG A 9 3.54 18.14 1.75
N ILE A 10 4.50 18.35 2.62
CA ILE A 10 5.15 19.68 2.76
C ILE A 10 5.92 20.05 1.50
N GLN A 11 6.70 19.10 0.99
CA GLN A 11 7.50 19.38 -0.20
C GLN A 11 6.62 19.55 -1.45
N ALA A 12 5.54 18.79 -1.60
CA ALA A 12 4.57 18.96 -2.67
C ALA A 12 3.92 20.36 -2.62
N LEU A 13 3.59 20.85 -1.42
CA LEU A 13 3.06 22.20 -1.25
C LEU A 13 4.07 23.28 -1.65
N LYS A 14 5.36 23.08 -1.33
CA LYS A 14 6.45 23.96 -1.77
C LYS A 14 6.63 23.95 -3.29
N GLU A 15 6.60 22.80 -3.93
CA GLU A 15 6.70 22.71 -5.40
C GLU A 15 5.53 23.43 -6.10
N LEU A 16 4.32 23.35 -5.53
CA LEU A 16 3.16 24.05 -6.03
C LEU A 16 3.16 25.56 -5.72
N SER A 17 4.07 26.07 -4.88
CA SER A 17 4.11 27.48 -4.46
C SER A 17 4.32 28.46 -5.62
N SER A 18 4.88 28.00 -6.73
CA SER A 18 5.00 28.78 -7.98
C SER A 18 3.64 29.14 -8.60
N GLY A 19 2.53 28.58 -8.11
CA GLY A 19 1.19 28.77 -8.65
C GLY A 19 0.91 28.02 -9.94
N VAL A 20 1.84 27.19 -10.41
CA VAL A 20 1.66 26.33 -11.60
C VAL A 20 0.72 25.20 -11.26
N VAL A 21 -0.15 24.86 -12.19
CA VAL A 21 -1.01 23.66 -12.08
C VAL A 21 -0.18 22.44 -12.43
N MET A 22 -0.15 21.45 -11.53
CA MET A 22 0.62 20.21 -11.72
C MET A 22 -0.21 18.98 -11.34
N ARG A 23 0.10 17.87 -12.00
CA ARG A 23 -0.44 16.54 -11.68
C ARG A 23 0.49 15.80 -10.73
N ALA A 24 -0.04 14.79 -10.03
CA ALA A 24 0.77 13.93 -9.18
C ALA A 24 1.98 13.31 -9.91
N LYS A 25 1.80 12.92 -11.17
CA LYS A 25 2.89 12.38 -12.01
C LYS A 25 3.99 13.41 -12.33
N GLU A 26 3.62 14.67 -12.48
CA GLU A 26 4.58 15.76 -12.78
C GLU A 26 5.39 16.13 -11.54
N LEU A 27 4.79 16.04 -10.35
CA LEU A 27 5.46 16.22 -9.06
C LEU A 27 6.45 15.11 -8.72
N ARG A 28 6.35 13.95 -9.37
CA ARG A 28 7.18 12.77 -9.09
C ARG A 28 8.67 13.08 -9.23
N ILE A 29 9.08 13.73 -10.33
CA ILE A 29 10.51 14.01 -10.61
C ILE A 29 11.08 15.04 -9.64
N PRO A 30 10.48 16.23 -9.42
CA PRO A 30 11.02 17.19 -8.47
C PRO A 30 11.05 16.67 -7.03
N LEU A 31 10.03 15.93 -6.61
CA LEU A 31 10.00 15.30 -5.28
C LEU A 31 11.06 14.21 -5.13
N ALA A 32 11.22 13.33 -6.13
CA ALA A 32 12.26 12.28 -6.11
C ALA A 32 13.66 12.92 -6.02
N LYS A 33 13.90 14.01 -6.74
CA LYS A 33 15.16 14.76 -6.67
C LYS A 33 15.39 15.37 -5.28
N HIS A 34 14.34 15.94 -4.68
CA HIS A 34 14.43 16.52 -3.33
C HIS A 34 14.81 15.49 -2.28
N PHE A 35 14.16 14.30 -2.32
CA PHE A 35 14.40 13.22 -1.36
C PHE A 35 15.60 12.33 -1.72
N GLY A 36 16.27 12.57 -2.84
CA GLY A 36 17.42 11.78 -3.28
C GLY A 36 17.09 10.32 -3.61
N LEU A 37 15.90 10.07 -4.16
CA LEU A 37 15.45 8.71 -4.50
C LEU A 37 16.20 8.17 -5.71
N THR A 38 16.55 6.89 -5.65
CA THR A 38 17.05 6.14 -6.81
C THR A 38 15.92 5.83 -7.79
N GLU A 39 16.26 5.48 -9.04
CA GLU A 39 15.27 5.02 -10.02
C GLU A 39 14.50 3.78 -9.55
N GLU A 40 15.16 2.87 -8.84
CA GLU A 40 14.55 1.68 -8.27
C GLU A 40 13.52 2.04 -7.19
N GLU A 41 13.87 2.95 -6.28
CA GLU A 41 12.95 3.42 -5.24
C GLU A 41 11.77 4.21 -5.83
N MET A 42 12.04 5.02 -6.84
CA MET A 42 11.00 5.79 -7.52
C MET A 42 9.99 4.89 -8.26
N ASN A 43 10.45 3.77 -8.81
CA ASN A 43 9.62 2.81 -9.55
C ASN A 43 9.20 1.59 -8.72
N ALA A 44 9.43 1.59 -7.40
CA ALA A 44 9.06 0.49 -6.55
C ALA A 44 7.54 0.29 -6.49
N TRP A 45 7.11 -0.96 -6.64
CA TRP A 45 5.71 -1.37 -6.57
C TRP A 45 5.39 -2.02 -5.23
N TYR A 46 4.12 -1.93 -4.84
CA TYR A 46 3.64 -2.74 -3.73
C TYR A 46 3.81 -4.23 -4.02
N PRO A 47 4.13 -5.07 -3.01
CA PRO A 47 4.20 -6.53 -3.16
C PRO A 47 2.90 -7.14 -3.70
N SER A 48 1.77 -6.49 -3.44
CA SER A 48 0.45 -6.85 -3.96
C SER A 48 0.26 -6.60 -5.47
N GLY A 49 1.16 -5.82 -6.10
CA GLY A 49 1.03 -5.40 -7.50
C GLY A 49 0.02 -4.27 -7.73
N ASN A 50 -0.52 -3.64 -6.69
CA ASN A 50 -1.61 -2.65 -6.80
C ASN A 50 -1.16 -1.24 -7.21
N GLY A 51 0.13 -1.00 -7.42
CA GLY A 51 0.61 0.30 -7.88
C GLY A 51 2.00 0.65 -7.41
N GLU A 52 2.48 1.82 -7.84
CA GLU A 52 3.77 2.38 -7.47
C GLU A 52 3.66 3.09 -6.12
N ILE A 53 4.47 2.68 -5.14
CA ILE A 53 4.44 3.19 -3.76
C ILE A 53 4.62 4.71 -3.72
N PHE A 54 5.61 5.23 -4.42
CA PHE A 54 5.94 6.67 -4.37
C PHE A 54 4.82 7.52 -4.98
N LEU A 55 4.27 7.11 -6.12
CA LEU A 55 3.18 7.83 -6.78
C LEU A 55 1.88 7.79 -5.96
N ASP A 56 1.62 6.68 -5.30
CA ASP A 56 0.48 6.54 -4.38
C ASP A 56 0.62 7.51 -3.19
N ARG A 57 1.78 7.54 -2.54
CA ARG A 57 2.06 8.47 -1.44
C ARG A 57 1.94 9.95 -1.86
N ILE A 58 2.40 10.31 -3.06
CA ILE A 58 2.18 11.66 -3.63
C ILE A 58 0.69 11.95 -3.77
N SER A 59 -0.07 11.00 -4.32
CA SER A 59 -1.51 11.16 -4.54
C SER A 59 -2.28 11.36 -3.24
N TRP A 60 -1.92 10.61 -2.19
CA TRP A 60 -2.49 10.77 -0.86
C TRP A 60 -2.08 12.10 -0.22
N ALA A 61 -0.82 12.50 -0.31
CA ALA A 61 -0.36 13.80 0.17
C ALA A 61 -1.18 14.95 -0.44
N LEU A 62 -1.36 14.94 -1.76
CA LEU A 62 -2.16 15.95 -2.46
C LEU A 62 -3.65 15.90 -2.09
N SER A 63 -4.20 14.72 -1.86
CA SER A 63 -5.59 14.55 -1.42
C SER A 63 -5.81 15.13 -0.03
N TYR A 64 -4.90 14.92 0.90
CA TYR A 64 -4.97 15.51 2.23
C TYR A 64 -4.82 17.04 2.19
N LEU A 65 -3.90 17.58 1.38
CA LEU A 65 -3.77 19.01 1.17
C LEU A 65 -5.04 19.64 0.58
N PHE A 66 -5.71 18.93 -0.33
CA PHE A 66 -6.98 19.36 -0.91
C PHE A 66 -8.10 19.38 0.14
N ILE A 67 -8.24 18.33 0.94
CA ILE A 67 -9.24 18.26 2.03
C ILE A 67 -9.00 19.39 3.04
N ALA A 68 -7.73 19.70 3.34
CA ALA A 68 -7.35 20.79 4.22
C ALA A 68 -7.57 22.19 3.59
N GLY A 69 -7.80 22.26 2.28
CA GLY A 69 -8.00 23.51 1.54
C GLY A 69 -6.70 24.27 1.27
N LEU A 70 -5.55 23.60 1.33
CA LEU A 70 -4.24 24.19 1.02
C LEU A 70 -3.90 24.12 -0.47
N VAL A 71 -4.56 23.23 -1.20
CA VAL A 71 -4.51 23.16 -2.67
C VAL A 71 -5.93 23.09 -3.23
N GLU A 72 -6.05 23.51 -4.48
CA GLU A 72 -7.29 23.48 -5.27
C GLU A 72 -7.15 22.47 -6.41
N LYS A 73 -8.27 21.96 -6.92
CA LYS A 73 -8.35 21.08 -8.09
C LYS A 73 -9.09 21.80 -9.22
N PRO A 74 -8.38 22.58 -10.07
CA PRO A 74 -9.02 23.26 -11.20
C PRO A 74 -9.71 22.27 -12.17
N GLN A 75 -9.10 21.10 -12.36
CA GLN A 75 -9.65 19.96 -13.11
C GLN A 75 -9.35 18.65 -12.39
N ARG A 76 -9.96 17.57 -12.82
CA ARG A 76 -9.73 16.24 -12.27
C ARG A 76 -8.27 15.82 -12.45
N GLY A 77 -7.56 15.61 -11.36
CA GLY A 77 -6.15 15.21 -11.33
C GLY A 77 -5.16 16.34 -11.36
N ASP A 78 -5.60 17.58 -11.57
CA ASP A 78 -4.77 18.77 -11.56
C ASP A 78 -4.82 19.44 -10.18
N TYR A 79 -3.68 19.90 -9.69
CA TYR A 79 -3.53 20.54 -8.39
C TYR A 79 -2.83 21.90 -8.53
N LYS A 80 -3.30 22.87 -7.77
CA LYS A 80 -2.73 24.21 -7.68
C LYS A 80 -2.75 24.63 -6.21
N ILE A 81 -1.73 25.36 -5.77
CA ILE A 81 -1.74 25.91 -4.41
C ILE A 81 -2.87 26.93 -4.25
N SER A 82 -3.55 26.92 -3.11
CA SER A 82 -4.55 27.91 -2.75
C SER A 82 -3.92 29.14 -2.09
N GLU A 83 -4.64 30.26 -2.00
CA GLU A 83 -4.21 31.44 -1.24
C GLU A 83 -3.89 31.07 0.23
N LYS A 84 -4.71 30.19 0.82
CA LYS A 84 -4.48 29.68 2.16
C LYS A 84 -3.19 28.87 2.25
N GLY A 85 -2.91 28.03 1.25
CA GLY A 85 -1.67 27.25 1.18
C GLY A 85 -0.44 28.15 1.11
N LEU A 86 -0.47 29.20 0.31
CA LEU A 86 0.59 30.20 0.23
C LEU A 86 0.80 30.96 1.55
N SER A 87 -0.30 31.39 2.17
CA SER A 87 -0.25 32.05 3.47
C SER A 87 0.36 31.17 4.55
N MET A 88 -0.03 29.89 4.61
CA MET A 88 0.51 28.96 5.60
C MET A 88 1.98 28.62 5.34
N LEU A 89 2.41 28.49 4.10
CA LEU A 89 3.84 28.27 3.78
C LEU A 89 4.72 29.44 4.22
N SER A 90 4.17 30.67 4.21
CA SER A 90 4.94 31.87 4.59
C SER A 90 4.93 32.16 6.10
N SER A 91 3.92 31.70 6.84
CA SER A 91 3.69 32.10 8.23
C SER A 91 3.80 30.96 9.25
N CYS A 92 3.78 29.69 8.82
CA CYS A 92 3.75 28.55 9.71
C CYS A 92 4.98 27.64 9.53
N THR A 93 5.34 26.89 10.57
CA THR A 93 6.34 25.83 10.47
C THR A 93 5.76 24.58 9.79
N GLU A 94 6.63 23.68 9.34
CA GLU A 94 6.22 22.42 8.70
C GLU A 94 5.36 21.56 9.63
N GLU A 95 5.71 21.51 10.90
CA GLU A 95 4.95 20.80 11.92
C GLU A 95 3.54 21.39 12.10
N GLN A 96 3.43 22.73 12.11
CA GLN A 96 2.14 23.41 12.23
C GLN A 96 1.25 23.16 11.01
N ILE A 97 1.82 23.10 9.82
CA ILE A 97 1.09 22.78 8.59
C ILE A 97 0.60 21.32 8.66
N ASN A 98 1.45 20.39 9.05
CA ASN A 98 1.08 18.98 9.18
C ASN A 98 -0.02 18.78 10.22
N GLU A 99 0.10 19.41 11.38
CA GLU A 99 -0.92 19.35 12.44
C GLU A 99 -2.24 19.96 11.96
N PHE A 100 -2.19 21.11 11.29
CA PHE A 100 -3.38 21.72 10.69
C PHE A 100 -4.09 20.77 9.71
N VAL A 101 -3.33 20.10 8.85
CA VAL A 101 -3.88 19.13 7.89
C VAL A 101 -4.52 17.96 8.65
N LYS A 102 -3.83 17.35 9.62
CA LYS A 102 -4.35 16.25 10.44
C LYS A 102 -5.68 16.62 11.11
N VAL A 103 -5.72 17.74 11.81
CA VAL A 103 -6.94 18.21 12.51
C VAL A 103 -8.08 18.46 11.52
N THR A 104 -7.79 19.11 10.39
CA THR A 104 -8.83 19.46 9.41
C THR A 104 -9.39 18.21 8.71
N VAL A 105 -8.55 17.25 8.36
CA VAL A 105 -8.98 16.00 7.75
C VAL A 105 -9.83 15.19 8.73
N ASN A 106 -9.40 15.06 9.99
CA ASN A 106 -10.14 14.37 11.04
C ASN A 106 -11.52 15.01 11.31
N ALA A 107 -11.58 16.34 11.30
CA ALA A 107 -12.84 17.06 11.51
C ALA A 107 -13.84 16.89 10.35
N LYS A 108 -13.35 16.69 9.14
CA LYS A 108 -14.16 16.45 7.93
C LYS A 108 -14.46 14.97 7.67
N ALA A 109 -13.85 14.06 8.43
CA ALA A 109 -14.16 12.64 8.37
C ALA A 109 -15.64 12.42 8.73
N PRO A 110 -16.43 11.70 7.92
CA PRO A 110 -17.80 11.38 8.27
C PRO A 110 -17.81 10.54 9.56
N LYS A 111 -18.55 11.00 10.58
CA LYS A 111 -18.80 10.19 11.77
C LYS A 111 -19.40 8.86 11.32
N LYS A 112 -18.83 7.75 11.76
CA LYS A 112 -19.26 6.38 11.44
C LYS A 112 -20.76 6.22 11.75
N ASP A 113 -21.63 6.46 10.77
CA ASP A 113 -22.95 5.86 10.74
C ASP A 113 -22.76 4.42 10.23
N LYS A 114 -23.18 3.45 11.06
CA LYS A 114 -22.96 2.00 10.87
C LYS A 114 -23.65 1.40 9.64
N ASN A 115 -24.10 2.18 8.68
CA ASN A 115 -24.95 1.69 7.58
C ASN A 115 -24.79 2.45 6.26
N LYS A 116 -23.57 2.67 5.75
CA LYS A 116 -23.39 2.97 4.30
C LYS A 116 -21.95 2.70 3.86
N GLU A 117 -21.82 1.72 2.99
CA GLU A 117 -20.66 1.44 2.15
C GLU A 117 -20.46 2.59 1.14
N ALA A 118 -19.80 3.65 1.50
CA ALA A 118 -19.21 4.59 0.54
C ALA A 118 -18.63 5.81 1.25
N SER A 119 -17.42 5.75 1.67
CA SER A 119 -16.37 6.79 1.63
C SER A 119 -15.19 6.37 2.50
N ASN A 120 -14.32 5.54 1.94
CA ASN A 120 -13.15 4.99 2.62
C ASN A 120 -11.99 6.00 2.82
N ILE A 121 -12.18 7.28 2.51
CA ILE A 121 -11.06 8.25 2.55
C ILE A 121 -10.87 8.88 3.93
N ALA A 122 -11.92 8.93 4.76
CA ALA A 122 -11.88 9.72 5.99
C ALA A 122 -11.82 8.91 7.29
N SER A 123 -11.78 7.58 7.24
CA SER A 123 -11.81 6.73 8.45
C SER A 123 -10.43 6.28 8.96
N HIS A 124 -9.32 6.67 8.31
CA HIS A 124 -7.97 6.15 8.59
C HIS A 124 -7.00 7.16 9.20
N VAL A 125 -7.47 8.21 9.86
CA VAL A 125 -6.57 9.21 10.47
C VAL A 125 -6.42 9.00 11.99
N GLU A 126 -6.40 7.76 12.44
CA GLU A 126 -5.90 7.42 13.78
C GLU A 126 -4.47 6.90 13.65
N ASN A 127 -3.50 7.80 13.78
CA ASN A 127 -2.08 7.53 14.11
C ASN A 127 -1.27 6.61 13.18
N ASP A 128 -1.62 6.40 11.94
CA ASP A 128 -0.79 5.61 11.04
C ASP A 128 -0.24 6.49 9.89
N GLU A 129 1.07 6.53 9.77
CA GLU A 129 1.80 7.24 8.69
C GLU A 129 1.69 6.51 7.33
N ARG A 130 0.82 5.50 7.24
CA ARG A 130 0.62 4.64 6.08
C ARG A 130 -0.58 5.05 5.25
N THR A 131 -0.49 4.80 3.93
CA THR A 131 -1.64 4.97 3.05
C THR A 131 -2.61 3.80 3.18
N PRO A 132 -3.91 3.95 2.81
CA PRO A 132 -4.85 2.83 2.78
C PRO A 132 -4.40 1.65 1.92
N GLU A 133 -3.67 1.91 0.83
CA GLU A 133 -3.07 0.87 0.00
C GLU A 133 -1.99 0.10 0.74
N GLU A 134 -1.18 0.78 1.55
CA GLU A 134 -0.18 0.15 2.42
C GLU A 134 -0.83 -0.72 3.49
N GLU A 135 -1.90 -0.25 4.13
CA GLU A 135 -2.67 -1.03 5.11
C GLU A 135 -3.30 -2.27 4.46
N LEU A 136 -3.82 -2.14 3.24
CA LEU A 136 -4.38 -3.25 2.50
C LEU A 136 -3.30 -4.28 2.15
N ALA A 137 -2.14 -3.82 1.67
CA ALA A 137 -1.00 -4.68 1.35
C ALA A 137 -0.52 -5.44 2.60
N ASP A 138 -0.32 -4.75 3.71
CA ASP A 138 0.07 -5.36 5.00
C ASP A 138 -0.97 -6.36 5.50
N SER A 139 -2.26 -6.04 5.38
CA SER A 139 -3.35 -6.92 5.77
C SER A 139 -3.38 -8.19 4.90
N TYR A 140 -3.17 -8.04 3.60
CA TYR A 140 -3.06 -9.17 2.68
C TYR A 140 -1.89 -10.08 3.03
N ASP A 141 -0.70 -9.50 3.30
CA ASP A 141 0.49 -10.27 3.66
C ASP A 141 0.30 -11.02 5.00
N ARG A 142 -0.34 -10.40 6.00
CA ARG A 142 -0.69 -11.07 7.26
C ARG A 142 -1.63 -12.25 7.03
N ILE A 143 -2.66 -12.09 6.21
CA ILE A 143 -3.60 -13.17 5.87
C ILE A 143 -2.85 -14.28 5.15
N LYS A 144 -2.02 -13.95 4.16
CA LYS A 144 -1.21 -14.92 3.40
C LYS A 144 -0.29 -15.72 4.32
N GLN A 145 0.46 -15.06 5.20
CA GLN A 145 1.34 -15.73 6.18
C GLN A 145 0.56 -16.62 7.13
N ASN A 146 -0.60 -16.17 7.61
CA ASN A 146 -1.46 -16.99 8.48
C ASN A 146 -1.96 -18.24 7.76
N VAL A 147 -2.45 -18.10 6.52
CA VAL A 147 -2.88 -19.23 5.70
C VAL A 147 -1.74 -20.21 5.43
N GLN A 148 -0.55 -19.70 5.08
CA GLN A 148 0.64 -20.53 4.87
C GLN A 148 1.01 -21.31 6.14
N SER A 149 0.99 -20.66 7.29
CA SER A 149 1.27 -21.30 8.59
C SER A 149 0.24 -22.39 8.93
N GLN A 150 -1.05 -22.12 8.66
CA GLN A 150 -2.12 -23.09 8.87
C GLN A 150 -1.99 -24.31 7.94
N ILE A 151 -1.66 -24.07 6.67
CA ILE A 151 -1.40 -25.14 5.70
C ILE A 151 -0.23 -26.01 6.19
N LEU A 152 0.89 -25.37 6.56
CA LEU A 152 2.07 -26.09 7.06
C LEU A 152 1.75 -26.91 8.30
N THR A 153 1.07 -26.33 9.28
CA THR A 153 0.64 -27.01 10.50
C THR A 153 -0.26 -28.20 10.16
N THR A 154 -1.19 -28.02 9.24
CA THR A 154 -2.09 -29.10 8.79
C THR A 154 -1.32 -30.23 8.12
N ILE A 155 -0.35 -29.91 7.26
CA ILE A 155 0.51 -30.91 6.60
C ILE A 155 1.32 -31.69 7.63
N LEU A 156 1.96 -30.99 8.58
CA LEU A 156 2.79 -31.60 9.61
C LEU A 156 1.99 -32.46 10.61
N SER A 157 0.71 -32.18 10.77
CA SER A 157 -0.19 -32.99 11.62
C SER A 157 -0.68 -34.28 10.96
N LYS A 158 -0.44 -34.44 9.64
CA LYS A 158 -0.88 -35.63 8.90
C LYS A 158 0.00 -36.85 9.19
N GLN A 159 -0.60 -38.02 9.06
CA GLN A 159 0.18 -39.27 9.12
C GLN A 159 1.16 -39.36 7.94
N PRO A 160 2.32 -40.01 8.10
CA PRO A 160 3.34 -40.10 7.05
C PRO A 160 2.80 -40.54 5.69
N ARG A 161 1.92 -41.50 5.67
CA ARG A 161 1.27 -41.99 4.45
C ARG A 161 0.37 -41.01 3.76
N GLU A 162 -0.31 -40.15 4.51
CA GLU A 162 -1.13 -39.06 3.96
C GLU A 162 -0.23 -37.97 3.37
N PHE A 163 0.91 -37.70 4.01
CA PHE A 163 1.91 -36.80 3.52
C PHE A 163 2.52 -37.27 2.18
N GLU A 164 2.90 -38.58 2.10
CA GLU A 164 3.39 -39.17 0.84
C GLU A 164 2.36 -39.01 -0.29
N ARG A 165 1.09 -39.30 -0.01
CA ARG A 165 0.01 -39.10 -0.99
C ARG A 165 -0.14 -37.66 -1.45
N LEU A 166 0.02 -36.71 -0.53
CA LEU A 166 -0.03 -35.30 -0.82
C LEU A 166 1.11 -34.91 -1.77
N VAL A 167 2.34 -35.38 -1.47
CA VAL A 167 3.52 -35.11 -2.30
C VAL A 167 3.34 -35.68 -3.70
N VAL A 168 2.89 -36.93 -3.82
CA VAL A 168 2.65 -37.54 -5.13
C VAL A 168 1.61 -36.75 -5.94
N LYS A 169 0.49 -36.37 -5.32
CA LYS A 169 -0.53 -35.54 -5.99
C LYS A 169 -0.02 -34.18 -6.40
N LEU A 170 0.80 -33.54 -5.56
CA LEU A 170 1.41 -32.24 -5.85
C LEU A 170 2.35 -32.34 -7.06
N LEU A 171 3.23 -33.35 -7.08
CA LEU A 171 4.14 -33.58 -8.19
C LEU A 171 3.38 -33.86 -9.50
N GLN A 172 2.33 -34.68 -9.45
CA GLN A 172 1.47 -34.92 -10.60
C GLN A 172 0.79 -33.65 -11.11
N ALA A 173 0.26 -32.80 -10.20
CA ALA A 173 -0.35 -31.52 -10.56
C ALA A 173 0.66 -30.53 -11.14
N MET A 174 1.94 -30.62 -10.78
CA MET A 174 3.03 -29.86 -11.35
C MET A 174 3.53 -30.41 -12.70
N GLY A 175 2.94 -31.50 -13.20
CA GLY A 175 3.32 -32.12 -14.49
C GLY A 175 4.47 -33.13 -14.41
N TYR A 176 4.92 -33.48 -13.21
CA TYR A 176 5.92 -34.55 -13.07
C TYR A 176 5.26 -35.92 -13.31
N GLY A 177 5.94 -36.78 -14.05
CA GLY A 177 5.46 -38.12 -14.39
C GLY A 177 5.03 -38.31 -15.85
N GLY A 178 5.06 -37.25 -16.65
CA GLY A 178 4.75 -37.28 -18.09
C GLY A 178 3.31 -37.72 -18.39
N GLU A 179 3.11 -38.37 -19.54
CA GLU A 179 1.77 -38.84 -20.00
C GLU A 179 1.30 -40.13 -19.30
N ILE A 180 2.09 -40.67 -18.39
CA ILE A 180 1.75 -41.94 -17.70
C ILE A 180 0.67 -41.68 -16.66
N LYS A 181 -0.54 -42.12 -16.91
CA LYS A 181 -1.65 -42.11 -15.91
C LYS A 181 -1.20 -42.92 -14.71
N ASN A 182 -1.29 -42.31 -13.49
CA ASN A 182 -0.86 -42.87 -12.20
C ASN A 182 0.66 -43.06 -12.05
N SER A 183 1.48 -42.17 -12.60
CA SER A 183 2.93 -42.15 -12.41
C SER A 183 3.33 -41.73 -11.01
N GLY A 184 2.96 -42.41 -10.00
CA GLY A 184 3.37 -42.14 -8.62
C GLY A 184 2.66 -43.12 -7.72
N ILE A 185 3.42 -43.93 -7.00
CA ILE A 185 2.91 -44.96 -6.11
C ILE A 185 3.36 -44.62 -4.69
N VAL A 186 2.41 -44.54 -3.78
CA VAL A 186 2.71 -44.44 -2.34
C VAL A 186 3.16 -45.83 -1.90
N THR A 187 4.26 -45.90 -1.16
CA THR A 187 4.80 -47.17 -0.62
C THR A 187 3.77 -47.91 0.21
N LYS A 188 3.81 -49.23 0.14
CA LYS A 188 2.97 -50.08 1.03
C LYS A 188 3.47 -49.95 2.46
N LEU A 189 2.57 -50.13 3.44
CA LEU A 189 2.95 -50.28 4.84
C LEU A 189 3.89 -51.51 4.96
N SER A 190 5.18 -51.27 4.90
CA SER A 190 6.20 -52.26 5.24
C SER A 190 6.99 -51.74 6.44
N ASN A 191 7.44 -52.66 7.29
CA ASN A 191 8.23 -52.35 8.48
C ASN A 191 9.71 -52.11 8.14
N ASP A 192 10.01 -51.57 6.98
CA ASP A 192 11.36 -51.40 6.45
C ASP A 192 12.00 -50.02 6.75
N GLY A 193 11.42 -49.25 7.64
CA GLY A 193 12.06 -48.08 8.27
C GLY A 193 12.17 -46.84 7.38
N GLY A 194 11.45 -46.75 6.28
CA GLY A 194 11.45 -45.58 5.39
C GLY A 194 10.21 -45.57 4.55
#